data_778b6b39467c512e10ea5c9beec1869e
#
_entry.id   778b6b39467c512e10ea5c9beec1869e
#
_cell.length_a   1.000
_cell.length_b   1.000
_cell.length_c   1.000
_cell.angle_alpha   90.00
_cell.angle_beta   90.00
_cell.angle_gamma   90.00
#
_symmetry.space_group_name_H-M   'P 1'
#
loop_
_entity.id
_entity.type
_entity.pdbx_description
1 polymer ?
#
loop_
_entity_poly.entity_id
_entity_poly.type
_entity_poly.pdbx_seq_one_letter_code
_entity_poly.pdbx_strand_id
1 'polypeptide(L)'
;LGGRGVGLWDPEDEFFYDVLHLPDGRAQRLRLRSLVGLIPLLAVETVEPDLLRKLPGFAERMEWYLNYRPDLAALVSRWHEPGLGDRRLLALVRGSRMKRLLKRMLDPGEFLADHGVRSLSKYHADNPYDFALGGARVRVGYEPGESRTGLFGGNSNWRGPIWFPINFLLIESLQKFHHYYGDDFRVECPTGSGTFMTLREISDLLSRRLISLFRRDDAG
;
A
#
# COMPACT_ATOMS: atom_id res chain seq x y z
N LEU A 1 2.98 -10.35 10.73
CA LEU A 1 2.15 -11.02 11.64
C LEU A 1 3.08 -11.61 12.68
N GLY A 2 2.86 -11.42 13.97
CA GLY A 2 3.79 -11.57 15.09
C GLY A 2 4.31 -12.99 15.41
N GLY A 3 4.72 -13.76 14.40
CA GLY A 3 5.45 -14.98 14.58
C GLY A 3 6.93 -14.74 14.82
N ARG A 4 7.63 -15.72 15.37
CA ARG A 4 9.09 -15.72 15.54
C ARG A 4 9.77 -15.64 14.17
N GLY A 5 10.15 -14.43 13.71
CA GLY A 5 10.79 -14.25 12.42
C GLY A 5 10.92 -12.78 12.01
N VAL A 6 11.57 -12.55 10.87
CA VAL A 6 11.71 -11.21 10.27
C VAL A 6 10.35 -10.80 9.71
N GLY A 7 9.74 -9.78 10.31
CA GLY A 7 8.47 -9.23 9.81
C GLY A 7 8.64 -8.54 8.46
N LEU A 8 7.55 -8.40 7.69
CA LEU A 8 7.57 -7.74 6.38
C LEU A 8 7.83 -6.23 6.48
N TRP A 9 7.45 -5.58 7.59
CA TRP A 9 7.70 -4.16 7.82
C TRP A 9 9.16 -3.90 8.15
N ASP A 10 9.78 -3.01 7.41
CA ASP A 10 11.11 -2.48 7.70
C ASP A 10 10.98 -1.15 8.42
N PRO A 11 11.41 -1.04 9.68
CA PRO A 11 11.28 0.21 10.45
C PRO A 11 12.28 1.29 10.03
N GLU A 12 13.38 0.93 9.37
CA GLU A 12 14.39 1.86 8.89
C GLU A 12 13.93 2.55 7.60
N ASP A 13 13.47 1.74 6.64
CA ASP A 13 12.93 2.25 5.38
C ASP A 13 11.46 2.67 5.46
N GLU A 14 10.77 2.33 6.55
CA GLU A 14 9.33 2.61 6.73
C GLU A 14 8.47 2.07 5.58
N PHE A 15 8.79 0.84 5.14
CA PHE A 15 8.16 0.19 4.01
C PHE A 15 7.98 -1.30 4.24
N PHE A 16 7.08 -1.95 3.50
CA PHE A 16 6.93 -3.40 3.51
C PHE A 16 7.78 -4.03 2.41
N TYR A 17 8.52 -5.07 2.80
CA TYR A 17 9.36 -5.85 1.88
C TYR A 17 9.06 -7.33 2.01
N ASP A 18 9.24 -8.05 0.91
CA ASP A 18 9.23 -9.51 0.93
C ASP A 18 10.40 -10.05 1.74
N VAL A 19 10.20 -11.23 2.33
CA VAL A 19 11.22 -11.95 3.07
C VAL A 19 11.41 -13.32 2.45
N LEU A 20 12.62 -13.57 1.96
CA LEU A 20 13.02 -14.87 1.46
C LEU A 20 13.51 -15.74 2.62
N HIS A 21 12.88 -16.90 2.82
CA HIS A 21 13.32 -17.91 3.75
C HIS A 21 14.19 -18.93 2.99
N LEU A 22 15.44 -19.08 3.43
CA LEU A 22 16.39 -20.00 2.83
C LEU A 22 16.31 -21.38 3.49
N PRO A 23 16.70 -22.46 2.78
CA PRO A 23 16.69 -23.83 3.31
C PRO A 23 17.54 -24.03 4.57
N ASP A 24 18.55 -23.19 4.77
CA ASP A 24 19.43 -23.21 5.96
C ASP A 24 18.82 -22.47 7.18
N GLY A 25 17.56 -22.03 7.08
CA GLY A 25 16.83 -21.34 8.15
C GLY A 25 17.09 -19.84 8.23
N ARG A 26 17.98 -19.28 7.40
CA ARG A 26 18.16 -17.82 7.31
C ARG A 26 16.96 -17.16 6.65
N ALA A 27 16.67 -15.93 7.07
CA ALA A 27 15.67 -15.08 6.45
C ALA A 27 16.34 -13.81 5.91
N GLN A 28 16.14 -13.53 4.63
CA GLN A 28 16.69 -12.36 3.95
C GLN A 28 15.55 -11.45 3.48
N ARG A 29 15.57 -10.19 3.92
CA ARG A 29 14.64 -9.19 3.44
C ARG A 29 15.05 -8.70 2.06
N LEU A 30 14.12 -8.70 1.12
CA LEU A 30 14.34 -8.25 -0.26
C LEU A 30 13.96 -6.76 -0.34
N ARG A 31 14.92 -5.87 -0.16
CA ARG A 31 14.69 -4.41 -0.12
C ARG A 31 14.47 -3.82 -1.51
N LEU A 32 13.56 -4.40 -2.27
CA LEU A 32 13.09 -3.87 -3.55
C LEU A 32 11.81 -3.07 -3.34
N ARG A 33 11.86 -1.76 -3.59
CA ARG A 33 10.71 -0.87 -3.49
C ARG A 33 9.78 -1.05 -4.67
N SER A 34 8.96 -2.08 -4.61
CA SER A 34 7.91 -2.36 -5.60
C SER A 34 6.52 -2.04 -5.03
N LEU A 35 5.54 -1.92 -5.90
CA LEU A 35 4.13 -1.70 -5.54
C LEU A 35 3.60 -2.80 -4.60
N VAL A 36 4.22 -3.99 -4.58
CA VAL A 36 3.88 -5.07 -3.64
C VAL A 36 3.97 -4.61 -2.19
N GLY A 37 4.92 -3.72 -1.85
CA GLY A 37 5.03 -3.13 -0.52
C GLY A 37 3.87 -2.19 -0.15
N LEU A 38 3.04 -1.78 -1.11
CA LEU A 38 1.82 -0.98 -0.88
C LEU A 38 0.56 -1.85 -0.72
N ILE A 39 0.61 -3.14 -1.11
CA ILE A 39 -0.54 -4.07 -1.02
C ILE A 39 -1.18 -4.13 0.37
N PRO A 40 -0.47 -4.03 1.50
CA PRO A 40 -1.11 -3.98 2.81
C PRO A 40 -2.15 -2.87 3.00
N LEU A 41 -2.09 -1.78 2.19
CA LEU A 41 -3.13 -0.74 2.16
C LEU A 41 -4.48 -1.27 1.63
N LEU A 42 -4.48 -2.32 0.80
CA LEU A 42 -5.70 -2.89 0.21
C LEU A 42 -6.53 -3.67 1.23
N ALA A 43 -5.90 -4.12 2.31
CA ALA A 43 -6.57 -4.84 3.39
C ALA A 43 -7.24 -3.83 4.33
N VAL A 44 -8.32 -3.23 3.87
CA VAL A 44 -9.13 -2.25 4.60
C VAL A 44 -10.62 -2.49 4.39
N GLU A 45 -11.38 -2.43 5.48
CA GLU A 45 -12.84 -2.41 5.44
C GLU A 45 -13.39 -1.53 6.56
N THR A 46 -14.51 -0.87 6.28
CA THR A 46 -15.27 -0.08 7.25
C THR A 46 -16.60 -0.77 7.55
N VAL A 47 -16.94 -0.84 8.81
CA VAL A 47 -18.20 -1.45 9.26
C VAL A 47 -19.13 -0.37 9.80
N GLU A 48 -20.27 -0.21 9.14
CA GLU A 48 -21.29 0.75 9.52
C GLU A 48 -22.00 0.33 10.80
N PRO A 49 -22.34 1.28 11.71
CA PRO A 49 -23.11 0.97 12.92
C PRO A 49 -24.45 0.29 12.63
N ASP A 50 -25.11 0.68 11.54
CA ASP A 50 -26.38 0.09 11.10
C ASP A 50 -26.26 -1.39 10.76
N LEU A 51 -25.15 -1.77 10.14
CA LEU A 51 -24.88 -3.17 9.82
C LEU A 51 -24.75 -4.01 11.09
N LEU A 52 -24.06 -3.49 12.11
CA LEU A 52 -23.91 -4.16 13.39
C LEU A 52 -25.25 -4.33 14.10
N ARG A 53 -26.14 -3.31 14.04
CA ARG A 53 -27.50 -3.42 14.59
C ARG A 53 -28.37 -4.43 13.86
N LYS A 54 -28.23 -4.52 12.53
CA LYS A 54 -29.00 -5.48 11.70
C LYS A 54 -28.47 -6.90 11.80
N LEU A 55 -27.22 -7.09 12.18
CA LEU A 55 -26.55 -8.40 12.25
C LEU A 55 -25.97 -8.65 13.66
N PRO A 56 -26.82 -8.78 14.69
CA PRO A 56 -26.35 -8.93 16.08
C PRO A 56 -25.45 -10.17 16.27
N GLY A 57 -25.75 -11.29 15.63
CA GLY A 57 -24.91 -12.48 15.69
C GLY A 57 -23.51 -12.30 15.05
N PHE A 58 -23.36 -11.39 14.08
CA PHE A 58 -22.05 -11.01 13.58
C PHE A 58 -21.31 -10.14 14.61
N ALA A 59 -21.98 -9.13 15.18
CA ALA A 59 -21.42 -8.26 16.19
C ALA A 59 -20.90 -9.04 17.40
N GLU A 60 -21.70 -9.98 17.93
CA GLU A 60 -21.33 -10.86 19.04
C GLU A 60 -20.12 -11.73 18.74
N ARG A 61 -20.05 -12.34 17.54
CA ARG A 61 -18.89 -13.14 17.13
C ARG A 61 -17.64 -12.31 16.95
N MET A 62 -17.76 -11.08 16.44
CA MET A 62 -16.66 -10.16 16.30
C MET A 62 -16.11 -9.75 17.68
N GLU A 63 -16.97 -9.35 18.61
CA GLU A 63 -16.59 -9.04 19.99
C GLU A 63 -15.94 -10.25 20.68
N TRP A 64 -16.52 -11.44 20.51
CA TRP A 64 -15.91 -12.66 21.02
C TRP A 64 -14.50 -12.88 20.45
N TYR A 65 -14.32 -12.76 19.13
CA TYR A 65 -13.02 -12.93 18.48
C TYR A 65 -11.98 -11.92 18.97
N LEU A 66 -12.37 -10.65 19.08
CA LEU A 66 -11.47 -9.59 19.53
C LEU A 66 -11.01 -9.81 20.98
N ASN A 67 -11.89 -10.35 21.83
CA ASN A 67 -11.58 -10.67 23.23
C ASN A 67 -10.78 -11.98 23.34
N TYR A 68 -11.08 -12.98 22.51
CA TYR A 68 -10.40 -14.28 22.54
C TYR A 68 -9.01 -14.24 21.90
N ARG A 69 -8.80 -13.41 20.89
CA ARG A 69 -7.52 -13.26 20.16
C ARG A 69 -7.05 -11.80 20.15
N PRO A 70 -6.82 -11.20 21.33
CA PRO A 70 -6.39 -9.80 21.40
C PRO A 70 -5.04 -9.54 20.71
N ASP A 71 -4.19 -10.58 20.65
CA ASP A 71 -2.92 -10.57 19.93
C ASP A 71 -3.09 -10.30 18.42
N LEU A 72 -4.08 -10.92 17.78
CA LEU A 72 -4.40 -10.72 16.37
C LEU A 72 -5.25 -9.47 16.16
N ALA A 73 -6.23 -9.25 17.04
CA ALA A 73 -7.12 -8.09 16.96
C ALA A 73 -6.36 -6.77 16.97
N ALA A 74 -5.34 -6.65 17.83
CA ALA A 74 -4.48 -5.46 17.91
C ALA A 74 -3.73 -5.17 16.60
N LEU A 75 -3.54 -6.17 15.74
CA LEU A 75 -2.82 -6.01 14.47
C LEU A 75 -3.73 -5.52 13.34
N VAL A 76 -5.01 -5.85 13.36
CA VAL A 76 -5.91 -5.71 12.20
C VAL A 76 -7.14 -4.85 12.44
N SER A 77 -7.30 -4.27 13.62
CA SER A 77 -8.56 -3.63 13.96
C SER A 77 -8.39 -2.36 14.79
N ARG A 78 -9.24 -1.38 14.51
CA ARG A 78 -9.58 -0.25 15.40
C ARG A 78 -11.05 -0.36 15.83
N TRP A 79 -11.45 -1.54 16.23
CA TRP A 79 -12.83 -1.84 16.53
C TRP A 79 -13.38 -1.01 17.68
N HIS A 80 -12.56 -0.76 18.71
CA HIS A 80 -12.95 0.01 19.89
C HIS A 80 -12.76 1.53 19.73
N GLU A 81 -12.16 1.97 18.61
CA GLU A 81 -11.99 3.37 18.29
C GLU A 81 -12.98 3.74 17.17
N PRO A 82 -14.08 4.44 17.45
CA PRO A 82 -15.00 4.87 16.41
C PRO A 82 -14.35 5.96 15.53
N GLY A 83 -14.57 5.84 14.23
CA GLY A 83 -14.28 6.89 13.25
C GLY A 83 -15.47 7.81 13.00
N LEU A 84 -15.43 8.54 11.89
CA LEU A 84 -16.51 9.41 11.48
C LEU A 84 -17.84 8.65 11.40
N GLY A 85 -18.89 9.15 12.07
CA GLY A 85 -20.21 8.51 12.12
C GLY A 85 -20.21 7.16 12.84
N ASP A 86 -19.38 6.99 13.86
CA ASP A 86 -19.26 5.79 14.70
C ASP A 86 -18.85 4.50 13.94
N ARG A 87 -18.30 4.64 12.75
CA ARG A 87 -17.79 3.51 11.94
C ARG A 87 -16.64 2.81 12.64
N ARG A 88 -16.52 1.51 12.39
CA ARG A 88 -15.40 0.69 12.86
C ARG A 88 -14.46 0.40 11.70
N LEU A 89 -13.16 0.29 11.97
CA LEU A 89 -12.14 0.03 10.96
C LEU A 89 -11.50 -1.34 11.17
N LEU A 90 -11.45 -2.12 10.11
CA LEU A 90 -10.62 -3.30 9.96
C LEU A 90 -9.54 -2.99 8.92
N ALA A 91 -8.28 -2.91 9.32
CA ALA A 91 -7.19 -2.60 8.41
C ALA A 91 -5.84 -3.09 8.95
N LEU A 92 -4.99 -3.62 8.06
CA LEU A 92 -3.62 -4.00 8.41
C LEU A 92 -2.71 -2.80 8.65
N VAL A 93 -2.94 -1.71 7.92
CA VAL A 93 -2.13 -0.50 8.00
C VAL A 93 -3.00 0.66 8.44
N ARG A 94 -2.57 1.38 9.46
CA ARG A 94 -3.31 2.50 10.04
C ARG A 94 -2.41 3.50 10.76
N GLY A 95 -2.97 4.67 11.08
CA GLY A 95 -2.31 5.69 11.89
C GLY A 95 -0.97 6.16 11.29
N SER A 96 0.07 6.22 12.12
CA SER A 96 1.39 6.71 11.73
C SER A 96 2.05 5.87 10.64
N ARG A 97 1.90 4.54 10.71
CA ARG A 97 2.46 3.64 9.67
C ARG A 97 1.82 3.88 8.31
N MET A 98 0.51 4.12 8.26
CA MET A 98 -0.17 4.48 7.02
C MET A 98 0.36 5.80 6.45
N LYS A 99 0.52 6.85 7.30
CA LYS A 99 1.07 8.13 6.84
C LYS A 99 2.47 7.99 6.23
N ARG A 100 3.33 7.16 6.83
CA ARG A 100 4.68 6.89 6.32
C ARG A 100 4.67 6.17 4.98
N LEU A 101 3.79 5.18 4.84
CA LEU A 101 3.63 4.45 3.58
C LEU A 101 3.05 5.35 2.48
N LEU A 102 2.04 6.17 2.80
CA LEU A 102 1.48 7.15 1.87
C LEU A 102 2.51 8.20 1.45
N LYS A 103 3.41 8.63 2.33
CA LYS A 103 4.50 9.55 2.00
C LYS A 103 5.34 9.02 0.83
N ARG A 104 5.68 7.72 0.81
CA ARG A 104 6.39 7.10 -0.33
C ARG A 104 5.52 6.93 -1.56
N MET A 105 4.28 6.49 -1.36
CA MET A 105 3.34 6.29 -2.47
C MET A 105 3.08 7.59 -3.24
N LEU A 106 3.07 8.72 -2.54
CA LEU A 106 2.76 10.05 -3.09
C LEU A 106 4.01 10.87 -3.43
N ASP A 107 5.20 10.26 -3.36
CA ASP A 107 6.46 10.91 -3.72
C ASP A 107 6.73 10.75 -5.23
N PRO A 108 6.88 11.85 -6.00
CA PRO A 108 7.25 11.81 -7.41
C PRO A 108 8.60 11.14 -7.68
N GLY A 109 9.54 11.22 -6.75
CA GLY A 109 10.83 10.53 -6.78
C GLY A 109 10.74 9.04 -6.50
N GLU A 110 9.61 8.58 -5.99
CA GLU A 110 9.36 7.17 -5.67
C GLU A 110 8.22 6.61 -6.56
N PHE A 111 6.98 6.59 -6.06
CA PHE A 111 5.89 5.89 -6.73
C PHE A 111 4.91 6.78 -7.49
N LEU A 112 4.79 8.06 -7.17
CA LEU A 112 3.81 8.92 -7.82
C LEU A 112 4.27 9.31 -9.23
N ALA A 113 3.55 8.86 -10.26
CA ALA A 113 3.75 9.24 -11.66
C ALA A 113 2.60 10.10 -12.17
N ASP A 114 2.76 10.68 -13.36
CA ASP A 114 1.71 11.48 -14.01
C ASP A 114 0.46 10.67 -14.34
N HIS A 115 0.60 9.35 -14.49
CA HIS A 115 -0.47 8.44 -14.84
C HIS A 115 -0.88 7.47 -13.72
N GLY A 116 -0.47 7.70 -12.47
CA GLY A 116 -0.84 6.89 -11.32
C GLY A 116 0.36 6.45 -10.46
N VAL A 117 0.21 5.32 -9.75
CA VAL A 117 1.23 4.76 -8.88
C VAL A 117 2.06 3.74 -9.65
N ARG A 118 3.38 3.92 -9.67
CA ARG A 118 4.34 3.06 -10.40
C ARG A 118 4.39 1.64 -9.81
N SER A 119 4.60 0.66 -10.69
CA SER A 119 4.84 -0.74 -10.30
C SER A 119 6.18 -0.93 -9.57
N LEU A 120 7.19 -0.14 -9.94
CA LEU A 120 8.51 -0.09 -9.32
C LEU A 120 8.86 1.36 -8.98
N SER A 121 9.41 1.60 -7.79
CA SER A 121 9.82 2.95 -7.37
C SER A 121 10.90 3.51 -8.28
N LYS A 122 10.76 4.79 -8.67
CA LYS A 122 11.77 5.54 -9.43
C LYS A 122 13.10 5.65 -8.67
N TYR A 123 13.10 5.50 -7.34
CA TYR A 123 14.31 5.41 -6.51
C TYR A 123 15.34 4.44 -7.09
N HIS A 124 14.91 3.34 -7.73
CA HIS A 124 15.80 2.34 -8.32
C HIS A 124 16.43 2.75 -9.66
N ALA A 125 16.17 3.97 -10.15
CA ALA A 125 16.92 4.54 -11.27
C ALA A 125 18.38 4.81 -10.85
N ASP A 126 18.55 5.45 -9.69
CA ASP A 126 19.86 5.82 -9.16
C ASP A 126 20.40 4.79 -8.15
N ASN A 127 19.52 3.96 -7.59
CA ASN A 127 19.82 2.93 -6.58
C ASN A 127 19.32 1.56 -7.02
N PRO A 128 19.88 0.94 -8.06
CA PRO A 128 19.48 -0.37 -8.52
C PRO A 128 19.61 -1.41 -7.42
N TYR A 129 18.64 -2.34 -7.36
CA TYR A 129 18.65 -3.42 -6.39
C TYR A 129 19.46 -4.61 -6.92
N ASP A 130 20.54 -4.95 -6.22
CA ASP A 130 21.37 -6.11 -6.53
C ASP A 130 20.99 -7.27 -5.62
N PHE A 131 20.71 -8.43 -6.19
CA PHE A 131 20.37 -9.65 -5.49
C PHE A 131 21.26 -10.81 -5.95
N ALA A 132 21.83 -11.55 -5.01
CA ALA A 132 22.66 -12.70 -5.28
C ALA A 132 22.14 -13.92 -4.53
N LEU A 133 21.91 -15.02 -5.25
CA LEU A 133 21.48 -16.31 -4.70
C LEU A 133 22.05 -17.45 -5.54
N GLY A 134 22.64 -18.46 -4.88
CA GLY A 134 23.10 -19.68 -5.55
C GLY A 134 24.16 -19.43 -6.65
N GLY A 135 24.98 -18.39 -6.53
CA GLY A 135 25.99 -18.00 -7.53
C GLY A 135 25.44 -17.13 -8.68
N ALA A 136 24.12 -16.97 -8.80
CA ALA A 136 23.52 -16.03 -9.74
C ALA A 136 23.44 -14.62 -9.10
N ARG A 137 23.79 -13.60 -9.89
CA ARG A 137 23.59 -12.19 -9.52
C ARG A 137 22.59 -11.57 -10.46
N VAL A 138 21.58 -10.94 -9.91
CA VAL A 138 20.52 -10.25 -10.66
C VAL A 138 20.43 -8.81 -10.19
N ARG A 139 20.29 -7.88 -11.13
CA ARG A 139 20.15 -6.46 -10.86
C ARG A 139 18.81 -5.97 -11.38
N VAL A 140 18.06 -5.25 -10.54
CA VAL A 140 16.78 -4.63 -10.90
C VAL A 140 16.92 -3.11 -10.78
N GLY A 141 16.72 -2.40 -11.89
CA GLY A 141 16.68 -0.94 -11.95
C GLY A 141 15.31 -0.45 -12.37
N TYR A 142 15.02 0.83 -12.14
CA TYR A 142 13.82 1.46 -12.67
C TYR A 142 14.02 1.74 -14.17
N GLU A 143 13.10 1.24 -14.98
CA GLU A 143 13.05 1.46 -16.43
C GLU A 143 11.62 1.91 -16.77
N PRO A 144 11.44 3.12 -17.33
CA PRO A 144 10.10 3.67 -17.58
C PRO A 144 9.36 2.97 -18.73
N GLY A 145 10.09 2.29 -19.59
CA GLY A 145 9.53 1.49 -20.69
C GLY A 145 9.54 0.00 -20.39
N GLU A 146 10.13 -0.78 -21.29
CA GLU A 146 10.28 -2.22 -21.14
C GLU A 146 11.41 -2.62 -20.21
N SER A 147 11.12 -3.50 -19.29
CA SER A 147 12.11 -4.04 -18.37
C SER A 147 13.04 -5.01 -19.09
N ARG A 148 14.34 -4.94 -18.76
CA ARG A 148 15.37 -5.86 -19.26
C ARG A 148 15.53 -7.10 -18.38
N THR A 149 14.81 -7.19 -17.28
CA THR A 149 14.83 -8.31 -16.35
C THR A 149 13.42 -8.83 -16.08
N GLY A 150 13.27 -10.16 -16.06
CA GLY A 150 12.04 -10.82 -15.63
C GLY A 150 11.90 -10.96 -14.12
N LEU A 151 12.95 -10.60 -13.34
CA LEU A 151 12.95 -10.73 -11.90
C LEU A 151 11.95 -9.74 -11.29
N PHE A 152 11.21 -10.17 -10.25
CA PHE A 152 10.12 -9.40 -9.65
C PHE A 152 9.06 -8.91 -10.65
N GLY A 153 8.95 -9.59 -11.79
CA GLY A 153 8.01 -9.30 -12.86
C GLY A 153 8.37 -8.09 -13.72
N GLY A 154 9.55 -7.51 -13.50
CA GLY A 154 10.00 -6.34 -14.27
C GLY A 154 9.05 -5.15 -14.20
N ASN A 155 9.40 -4.07 -14.89
CA ASN A 155 8.60 -2.85 -14.92
C ASN A 155 7.49 -2.91 -15.98
N SER A 156 7.72 -3.62 -17.07
CA SER A 156 6.83 -3.71 -18.25
C SER A 156 6.36 -5.14 -18.57
N ASN A 157 6.52 -6.05 -17.64
CA ASN A 157 6.03 -7.41 -17.79
C ASN A 157 4.50 -7.39 -17.99
N TRP A 158 3.75 -8.38 -17.55
CA TRP A 158 2.29 -8.38 -17.63
C TRP A 158 1.61 -7.23 -16.86
N ARG A 159 2.32 -6.54 -15.97
CA ARG A 159 1.82 -5.41 -15.17
C ARG A 159 1.97 -4.04 -15.82
N GLY A 160 2.99 -3.86 -16.65
CA GLY A 160 3.40 -2.56 -17.16
C GLY A 160 3.96 -1.62 -16.08
N PRO A 161 4.38 -0.39 -16.48
CA PRO A 161 4.90 0.63 -15.56
C PRO A 161 3.87 1.10 -14.54
N ILE A 162 2.60 1.15 -14.93
CA ILE A 162 1.43 1.46 -14.09
C ILE A 162 0.51 0.24 -14.10
N TRP A 163 0.48 -0.49 -13.01
CA TRP A 163 -0.39 -1.66 -12.88
C TRP A 163 -1.82 -1.22 -12.56
N PHE A 164 -2.64 -1.10 -13.58
CA PHE A 164 -3.96 -0.49 -13.51
C PHE A 164 -4.89 -1.13 -12.45
N PRO A 165 -5.07 -2.46 -12.37
CA PRO A 165 -5.97 -3.07 -11.37
C PRO A 165 -5.58 -2.74 -9.94
N ILE A 166 -4.27 -2.72 -9.62
CA ILE A 166 -3.83 -2.40 -8.27
C ILE A 166 -3.97 -0.90 -7.99
N ASN A 167 -3.76 -0.03 -8.97
CA ASN A 167 -4.06 1.39 -8.81
C ASN A 167 -5.54 1.63 -8.50
N PHE A 168 -6.45 0.91 -9.18
CA PHE A 168 -7.89 0.96 -8.88
C PHE A 168 -8.17 0.56 -7.42
N LEU A 169 -7.59 -0.56 -6.96
CA LEU A 169 -7.76 -1.02 -5.58
C LEU A 169 -7.15 -0.04 -4.55
N LEU A 170 -6.03 0.61 -4.87
CA LEU A 170 -5.45 1.66 -4.01
C LEU A 170 -6.40 2.85 -3.88
N ILE A 171 -7.01 3.29 -4.99
CA ILE A 171 -8.00 4.37 -4.99
C ILE A 171 -9.20 4.00 -4.10
N GLU A 172 -9.76 2.81 -4.27
CA GLU A 172 -10.86 2.31 -3.43
C GLU A 172 -10.47 2.26 -1.95
N SER A 173 -9.27 1.79 -1.65
CA SER A 173 -8.75 1.74 -0.27
C SER A 173 -8.64 3.11 0.36
N LEU A 174 -8.15 4.12 -0.38
CA LEU A 174 -8.10 5.50 0.10
C LEU A 174 -9.50 6.06 0.38
N GLN A 175 -10.50 5.73 -0.43
CA GLN A 175 -11.89 6.12 -0.20
C GLN A 175 -12.45 5.47 1.08
N LYS A 176 -12.17 4.18 1.32
CA LYS A 176 -12.56 3.48 2.55
C LYS A 176 -11.88 4.09 3.78
N PHE A 177 -10.60 4.38 3.70
CA PHE A 177 -9.91 5.08 4.79
C PHE A 177 -10.48 6.47 5.03
N HIS A 178 -10.78 7.24 3.98
CA HIS A 178 -11.44 8.54 4.13
C HIS A 178 -12.81 8.40 4.78
N HIS A 179 -13.58 7.38 4.43
CA HIS A 179 -14.88 7.12 5.00
C HIS A 179 -14.84 6.91 6.53
N TYR A 180 -13.72 6.36 7.03
CA TYR A 180 -13.48 6.21 8.46
C TYR A 180 -12.88 7.46 9.12
N TYR A 181 -11.83 8.05 8.51
CA TYR A 181 -11.07 9.14 9.13
C TYR A 181 -11.68 10.53 8.91
N GLY A 182 -12.46 10.72 7.83
CA GLY A 182 -13.00 12.02 7.44
C GLY A 182 -11.93 13.01 6.95
N ASP A 183 -12.27 14.29 6.96
CA ASP A 183 -11.46 15.39 6.42
C ASP A 183 -10.28 15.79 7.31
N ASP A 184 -10.27 15.38 8.57
CA ASP A 184 -9.20 15.70 9.52
C ASP A 184 -7.91 14.93 9.23
N PHE A 185 -8.02 13.80 8.53
CA PHE A 185 -6.86 13.02 8.14
C PHE A 185 -6.32 13.51 6.81
N ARG A 186 -5.26 14.32 6.88
CA ARG A 186 -4.59 14.88 5.70
C ARG A 186 -3.16 14.38 5.59
N VAL A 187 -2.70 14.22 4.36
CA VAL A 187 -1.32 13.91 4.01
C VAL A 187 -0.83 14.83 2.89
N GLU A 188 0.46 15.05 2.88
CA GLU A 188 1.09 15.87 1.84
C GLU A 188 1.03 15.15 0.49
N CYS A 189 0.52 15.82 -0.53
CA CYS A 189 0.38 15.26 -1.88
C CYS A 189 0.52 16.36 -2.96
N PRO A 190 1.50 16.26 -3.88
CA PRO A 190 2.64 15.33 -3.84
C PRO A 190 3.54 15.53 -2.60
N THR A 191 4.24 14.49 -2.18
CA THR A 191 5.22 14.58 -1.09
C THR A 191 6.30 15.61 -1.42
N GLY A 192 6.59 16.51 -0.48
CA GLY A 192 7.53 17.62 -0.65
C GLY A 192 6.92 18.89 -1.26
N SER A 193 5.63 18.92 -1.56
CA SER A 193 4.95 20.08 -2.16
C SER A 193 4.48 21.13 -1.17
N GLY A 194 4.37 20.79 0.12
CA GLY A 194 3.72 21.61 1.15
C GLY A 194 2.19 21.60 1.07
N THR A 195 1.58 20.90 0.11
CA THR A 195 0.12 20.83 -0.09
C THR A 195 -0.45 19.62 0.64
N PHE A 196 -1.38 19.85 1.56
CA PHE A 196 -2.02 18.77 2.33
C PHE A 196 -3.43 18.49 1.79
N MET A 197 -3.68 17.24 1.44
CA MET A 197 -4.93 16.76 0.86
C MET A 197 -5.57 15.70 1.75
N THR A 198 -6.90 15.62 1.73
CA THR A 198 -7.65 14.50 2.29
C THR A 198 -7.44 13.24 1.45
N LEU A 199 -7.72 12.06 2.02
CA LEU A 199 -7.62 10.81 1.26
C LEU A 199 -8.62 10.75 0.10
N ARG A 200 -9.74 11.46 0.19
CA ARG A 200 -10.70 11.61 -0.91
C ARG A 200 -10.11 12.40 -2.06
N GLU A 201 -9.54 13.58 -1.79
CA GLU A 201 -8.89 14.42 -2.80
C GLU A 201 -7.75 13.67 -3.49
N ILE A 202 -6.96 12.86 -2.74
CA ILE A 202 -5.90 12.02 -3.29
C ILE A 202 -6.48 10.92 -4.19
N SER A 203 -7.54 10.24 -3.77
CA SER A 203 -8.20 9.22 -4.59
C SER A 203 -8.71 9.80 -5.90
N ASP A 204 -9.28 11.00 -5.86
CA ASP A 204 -9.76 11.71 -7.05
C ASP A 204 -8.61 12.17 -7.97
N LEU A 205 -7.48 12.58 -7.38
CA LEU A 205 -6.25 12.90 -8.13
C LEU A 205 -5.72 11.66 -8.88
N LEU A 206 -5.58 10.52 -8.19
CA LEU A 206 -5.11 9.28 -8.79
C LEU A 206 -6.07 8.78 -9.87
N SER A 207 -7.39 8.90 -9.65
CA SER A 207 -8.41 8.55 -10.65
C SER A 207 -8.24 9.38 -11.93
N ARG A 208 -8.06 10.70 -11.81
CA ARG A 208 -7.81 11.57 -12.97
C ARG A 208 -6.52 11.20 -13.71
N ARG A 209 -5.45 10.85 -12.98
CA ARG A 209 -4.19 10.38 -13.57
C ARG A 209 -4.35 9.08 -14.35
N LEU A 210 -5.10 8.09 -13.82
CA LEU A 210 -5.40 6.86 -14.55
C LEU A 210 -6.26 7.10 -15.79
N ILE A 211 -7.26 7.96 -15.69
CA ILE A 211 -8.13 8.32 -16.81
C ILE A 211 -7.33 8.98 -17.94
N SER A 212 -6.28 9.75 -17.61
CA SER A 212 -5.45 10.41 -18.62
C SER A 212 -4.75 9.43 -19.56
N LEU A 213 -4.53 8.16 -19.16
CA LEU A 213 -3.99 7.12 -20.06
C LEU A 213 -4.89 6.80 -21.26
N PHE A 214 -6.19 7.11 -21.18
CA PHE A 214 -7.18 6.82 -22.20
C PHE A 214 -7.65 8.07 -22.96
N ARG A 215 -7.11 9.24 -22.57
CA ARG A 215 -7.43 10.51 -23.24
C ARG A 215 -6.35 10.84 -24.25
N ARG A 216 -6.76 11.34 -25.41
CA ARG A 216 -5.82 11.95 -26.36
C ARG A 216 -5.21 13.19 -25.73
N ASP A 217 -3.92 13.36 -25.90
CA ASP A 217 -3.24 14.61 -25.62
C ASP A 217 -3.45 15.62 -26.75
N ASP A 218 -2.94 16.84 -26.55
CA ASP A 218 -3.09 17.92 -27.55
C ASP A 218 -2.30 17.66 -28.85
N ALA A 219 -1.51 16.58 -28.91
CA ALA A 219 -0.76 16.15 -30.09
C ALA A 219 -1.49 15.06 -30.93
N GLY A 220 -2.64 14.54 -30.47
CA GLY A 220 -3.56 13.68 -31.24
C GLY A 220 -3.70 12.25 -30.80
#